data_889711a57565e8197b3ec76e179df6b0
#
_entry.id   889711a57565e8197b3ec76e179df6b0
#
_cell.length_a   1.000
_cell.length_b   1.000
_cell.length_c   1.000
_cell.angle_alpha   90.00
_cell.angle_beta   90.00
_cell.angle_gamma   90.00
#
_symmetry.space_group_name_H-M   'P 1'
#
loop_
_entity.id
_entity.type
_entity.pdbx_description
1 polymer ?
#
loop_
_entity_poly.entity_id
_entity_poly.type
_entity_poly.pdbx_seq_one_letter_code
_entity_poly.pdbx_strand_id
1 'polypeptide(L)'
;MAKQRTPVYFLSHGGPTIMEQHDHPAYAKLQAIGAEITQKVKPKAVVVVRIPIGISLKKHTRGVADPATPYSQFSAHWQGERDVVEVNTAETMGLIYDFYGFPAHYYEMQYPNTGSPELATKLLKLFNDAGIKAEGVRRGLDHGVWAGFMCAFNPITNPLGVPLVQVSLFDTEDPDQHYKLGQAISSLRDEGVQIICSGMAVHNLQDYRRAMRRATQQAPEPMPYAVTFDEALRKPLRRRRSRGRRL
;
A
#
# COMPACT_ATOMS: atom_id res chain seq x y z
N MET A 1 32.57 -5.02 3.51
CA MET A 1 31.42 -5.95 3.40
C MET A 1 30.50 -5.44 2.30
N ALA A 2 30.11 -6.27 1.36
CA ALA A 2 29.13 -5.88 0.33
C ALA A 2 27.80 -5.50 1.01
N LYS A 3 27.29 -4.34 0.71
CA LYS A 3 26.03 -3.84 1.29
C LYS A 3 24.89 -4.72 0.79
N GLN A 4 24.23 -5.43 1.68
CA GLN A 4 23.14 -6.33 1.29
C GLN A 4 21.97 -5.51 0.75
N ARG A 5 21.50 -5.87 -0.45
CA ARG A 5 20.33 -5.26 -1.09
C ARG A 5 19.07 -5.47 -0.25
N THR A 6 18.31 -4.42 0.04
CA THR A 6 17.07 -4.55 0.84
C THR A 6 16.05 -5.43 0.13
N PRO A 7 15.28 -6.27 0.85
CA PRO A 7 14.17 -7.01 0.27
C PRO A 7 13.05 -6.06 -0.20
N VAL A 8 12.02 -6.60 -0.88
CA VAL A 8 10.77 -5.89 -1.15
C VAL A 8 9.65 -6.60 -0.41
N TYR A 9 8.82 -5.85 0.28
CA TYR A 9 7.64 -6.38 0.94
C TYR A 9 6.37 -5.94 0.21
N PHE A 10 5.41 -6.84 0.16
CA PHE A 10 4.04 -6.53 -0.20
C PHE A 10 3.16 -6.73 1.04
N LEU A 11 2.54 -5.66 1.52
CA LEU A 11 1.68 -5.66 2.68
C LEU A 11 0.21 -5.55 2.25
N SER A 12 -0.60 -6.53 2.65
CA SER A 12 -2.05 -6.36 2.63
C SER A 12 -2.43 -5.59 3.89
N HIS A 13 -2.80 -4.30 3.73
CA HIS A 13 -3.03 -3.41 4.87
C HIS A 13 -4.38 -3.61 5.56
N GLY A 14 -5.34 -4.31 4.91
CA GLY A 14 -6.70 -4.42 5.45
C GLY A 14 -7.45 -3.09 5.47
N GLY A 15 -8.55 -3.04 6.23
CA GLY A 15 -9.24 -1.79 6.55
C GLY A 15 -8.68 -1.17 7.84
N PRO A 16 -9.18 0.03 8.25
CA PRO A 16 -8.74 0.69 9.49
C PRO A 16 -8.88 -0.18 10.74
N THR A 17 -9.87 -1.07 10.79
CA THR A 17 -10.12 -1.96 11.92
C THR A 17 -9.00 -2.96 12.21
N ILE A 18 -8.09 -3.19 11.27
CA ILE A 18 -6.97 -4.14 11.48
C ILE A 18 -6.14 -3.77 12.71
N MET A 19 -6.07 -2.50 13.05
CA MET A 19 -5.30 -2.01 14.19
C MET A 19 -5.81 -2.52 15.54
N GLU A 20 -7.08 -2.89 15.62
CA GLU A 20 -7.74 -3.38 16.83
C GLU A 20 -7.99 -4.90 16.78
N GLN A 21 -7.78 -5.53 15.63
CA GLN A 21 -7.99 -6.97 15.44
C GLN A 21 -6.73 -7.78 15.80
N HIS A 22 -6.35 -7.74 17.06
CA HIS A 22 -5.11 -8.33 17.55
C HIS A 22 -5.04 -9.85 17.34
N ASP A 23 -6.19 -10.54 17.36
CA ASP A 23 -6.28 -11.98 17.09
C ASP A 23 -6.32 -12.33 15.60
N HIS A 24 -6.38 -11.34 14.72
CA HIS A 24 -6.39 -11.58 13.29
C HIS A 24 -4.99 -11.99 12.81
N PRO A 25 -4.85 -13.09 12.01
CA PRO A 25 -3.54 -13.58 11.58
C PRO A 25 -2.68 -12.54 10.84
N ALA A 26 -3.32 -11.59 10.14
CA ALA A 26 -2.62 -10.51 9.45
C ALA A 26 -1.95 -9.53 10.43
N TYR A 27 -2.54 -9.28 11.61
CA TYR A 27 -1.98 -8.39 12.63
C TYR A 27 -0.61 -8.89 13.09
N ALA A 28 -0.53 -10.12 13.56
CA ALA A 28 0.72 -10.74 14.01
C ALA A 28 1.76 -10.81 12.86
N LYS A 29 1.30 -11.01 11.61
CA LYS A 29 2.18 -11.04 10.44
C LYS A 29 2.75 -9.67 10.11
N LEU A 30 1.95 -8.60 10.21
CA LEU A 30 2.41 -7.22 10.03
C LEU A 30 3.44 -6.86 11.10
N GLN A 31 3.20 -7.20 12.36
CA GLN A 31 4.17 -7.01 13.45
C GLN A 31 5.49 -7.72 13.17
N ALA A 32 5.45 -8.99 12.76
CA ALA A 32 6.65 -9.76 12.46
C ALA A 32 7.46 -9.17 11.29
N ILE A 33 6.79 -8.68 10.24
CA ILE A 33 7.44 -7.99 9.12
C ILE A 33 8.04 -6.66 9.59
N GLY A 34 7.31 -5.90 10.38
CA GLY A 34 7.82 -4.65 10.96
C GLY A 34 9.07 -4.86 11.78
N ALA A 35 9.07 -5.85 12.67
CA ALA A 35 10.24 -6.22 13.48
C ALA A 35 11.43 -6.69 12.59
N GLU A 36 11.16 -7.45 11.54
CA GLU A 36 12.20 -7.84 10.58
C GLU A 36 12.83 -6.61 9.91
N ILE A 37 12.02 -5.65 9.47
CA ILE A 37 12.50 -4.43 8.83
C ILE A 37 13.33 -3.58 9.80
N THR A 38 12.83 -3.31 11.00
CA THR A 38 13.51 -2.42 11.95
C THR A 38 14.74 -3.05 12.60
N GLN A 39 14.72 -4.36 12.86
CA GLN A 39 15.77 -5.04 13.64
C GLN A 39 16.83 -5.72 12.78
N LYS A 40 16.45 -6.26 11.61
CA LYS A 40 17.35 -7.03 10.74
C LYS A 40 17.77 -6.23 9.50
N VAL A 41 16.78 -5.72 8.73
CA VAL A 41 17.07 -4.97 7.50
C VAL A 41 17.69 -3.62 7.81
N LYS A 42 17.18 -2.90 8.80
CA LYS A 42 17.65 -1.59 9.25
C LYS A 42 17.83 -0.60 8.10
N PRO A 43 16.77 -0.30 7.36
CA PRO A 43 16.86 0.58 6.21
C PRO A 43 17.20 2.01 6.62
N LYS A 44 17.67 2.81 5.69
CA LYS A 44 17.93 4.25 5.88
C LYS A 44 16.67 5.08 5.66
N ALA A 45 15.78 4.60 4.83
CA ALA A 45 14.49 5.21 4.50
C ALA A 45 13.54 4.15 3.95
N VAL A 46 12.26 4.49 3.89
CA VAL A 46 11.21 3.64 3.30
C VAL A 46 10.54 4.38 2.15
N VAL A 47 10.35 3.69 1.04
CA VAL A 47 9.47 4.12 -0.05
C VAL A 47 8.24 3.20 -0.04
N VAL A 48 7.06 3.78 0.11
CA VAL A 48 5.79 3.05 0.02
C VAL A 48 5.14 3.34 -1.31
N VAL A 49 4.99 2.28 -2.12
CA VAL A 49 4.25 2.32 -3.38
C VAL A 49 2.88 1.70 -3.12
N ARG A 50 1.84 2.46 -3.40
CA ARG A 50 0.46 1.96 -3.28
C ARG A 50 0.09 1.13 -4.49
N ILE A 51 -0.41 -0.09 -4.27
CA ILE A 51 -0.86 -0.96 -5.35
C ILE A 51 -2.36 -1.17 -5.21
N PRO A 52 -3.19 -0.64 -6.10
CA PRO A 52 -4.55 -1.11 -6.28
C PRO A 52 -4.48 -2.41 -7.10
N ILE A 53 -4.44 -3.55 -6.43
CA ILE A 53 -4.68 -4.82 -7.11
C ILE A 53 -6.16 -5.14 -6.90
N GLY A 54 -6.98 -4.70 -7.82
CA GLY A 54 -8.38 -5.04 -7.87
C GLY A 54 -8.89 -4.71 -9.27
N ILE A 55 -9.52 -5.67 -9.91
CA ILE A 55 -10.29 -5.42 -11.13
C ILE A 55 -11.44 -4.48 -10.72
N SER A 56 -11.19 -3.18 -10.80
CA SER A 56 -12.26 -2.20 -10.77
C SER A 56 -12.90 -2.22 -12.15
N LEU A 57 -14.06 -2.86 -12.26
CA LEU A 57 -14.94 -2.67 -13.41
C LEU A 57 -15.44 -1.22 -13.37
N LYS A 58 -14.58 -0.25 -13.63
CA LYS A 58 -14.98 1.10 -13.99
C LYS A 58 -15.60 1.02 -15.39
N LYS A 59 -16.91 0.80 -15.47
CA LYS A 59 -17.63 1.32 -16.62
C LYS A 59 -17.42 2.83 -16.65
N HIS A 60 -16.73 3.31 -17.68
CA HIS A 60 -16.66 4.72 -18.04
C HIS A 60 -18.08 5.22 -18.29
N THR A 61 -18.74 5.69 -17.26
CA THR A 61 -19.85 6.62 -17.40
C THR A 61 -19.30 8.00 -17.06
N ARG A 62 -18.84 8.72 -18.09
CA ARG A 62 -18.83 10.18 -18.04
C ARG A 62 -20.28 10.61 -17.80
N GLY A 63 -20.59 10.99 -16.57
CA GLY A 63 -21.92 11.45 -16.20
C GLY A 63 -21.93 11.88 -14.75
N VAL A 64 -22.05 13.19 -14.55
CA VAL A 64 -22.57 13.92 -13.39
C VAL A 64 -22.64 13.08 -12.10
N ALA A 65 -21.83 13.46 -11.13
CA ALA A 65 -21.94 12.95 -9.75
C ALA A 65 -23.40 13.17 -9.28
N ASP A 66 -24.09 12.07 -9.03
CA ASP A 66 -25.40 12.09 -8.36
C ASP A 66 -25.15 12.40 -6.87
N PRO A 67 -25.56 13.55 -6.36
CA PRO A 67 -25.36 13.91 -4.95
C PRO A 67 -26.18 13.04 -3.99
N ALA A 68 -27.04 12.16 -4.49
CA ALA A 68 -27.89 11.26 -3.69
C ALA A 68 -27.25 9.90 -3.41
N THR A 69 -26.07 9.59 -3.96
CA THR A 69 -25.34 8.36 -3.65
C THR A 69 -24.06 8.65 -2.85
N PRO A 70 -24.10 8.59 -1.51
CA PRO A 70 -22.95 8.90 -0.66
C PRO A 70 -21.79 7.89 -0.76
N TYR A 71 -21.75 7.01 -1.75
CA TYR A 71 -20.88 5.83 -1.78
C TYR A 71 -20.00 5.67 -3.02
N SER A 72 -19.87 6.70 -3.86
CA SER A 72 -19.09 6.61 -5.11
C SER A 72 -17.59 6.87 -4.97
N GLN A 73 -17.07 7.11 -3.76
CA GLN A 73 -15.66 7.52 -3.52
C GLN A 73 -14.80 6.50 -2.77
N PHE A 74 -15.06 5.21 -2.92
CA PHE A 74 -14.16 4.19 -2.39
C PHE A 74 -13.29 3.60 -3.51
N SER A 75 -12.51 4.44 -4.14
CA SER A 75 -11.51 3.99 -5.11
C SER A 75 -10.13 3.86 -4.47
N ALA A 76 -9.30 3.08 -5.13
CA ALA A 76 -7.87 2.89 -4.84
C ALA A 76 -7.22 4.16 -4.30
N HIS A 77 -6.62 4.04 -3.16
CA HIS A 77 -6.29 5.09 -2.24
C HIS A 77 -5.44 6.25 -2.78
N TRP A 78 -4.52 6.04 -3.70
CA TRP A 78 -3.80 7.13 -4.35
C TRP A 78 -3.31 6.72 -5.74
N GLN A 79 -3.96 7.24 -6.74
CA GLN A 79 -3.57 7.18 -8.14
C GLN A 79 -3.25 8.61 -8.58
N GLY A 80 -2.15 8.79 -9.30
CA GLY A 80 -1.81 10.06 -9.90
C GLY A 80 -2.83 10.46 -10.97
N GLU A 81 -2.85 11.71 -11.33
CA GLU A 81 -3.72 12.20 -12.40
C GLU A 81 -3.05 12.03 -13.77
N ARG A 82 -3.83 11.69 -14.81
CA ARG A 82 -3.41 11.75 -16.22
C ARG A 82 -2.09 11.02 -16.55
N ASP A 83 -1.94 9.78 -16.18
CA ASP A 83 -0.71 8.99 -16.40
C ASP A 83 0.55 9.58 -15.74
N VAL A 84 0.39 10.39 -14.70
CA VAL A 84 1.47 10.95 -13.91
C VAL A 84 1.62 10.18 -12.60
N VAL A 85 2.83 9.88 -12.21
CA VAL A 85 3.16 9.36 -10.88
C VAL A 85 3.41 10.53 -9.94
N GLU A 86 2.74 10.55 -8.81
CA GLU A 86 2.91 11.57 -7.80
C GLU A 86 3.82 11.07 -6.68
N VAL A 87 4.76 11.91 -6.26
CA VAL A 87 5.70 11.64 -5.17
C VAL A 87 5.46 12.63 -4.05
N ASN A 88 5.25 12.14 -2.84
CA ASN A 88 5.04 13.01 -1.69
C ASN A 88 6.35 13.67 -1.24
N THR A 89 6.39 15.00 -1.28
CA THR A 89 7.57 15.82 -0.96
C THR A 89 7.50 16.48 0.42
N ALA A 90 6.46 16.19 1.21
CA ALA A 90 6.30 16.80 2.53
C ALA A 90 7.35 16.28 3.53
N GLU A 91 7.84 17.16 4.41
CA GLU A 91 8.72 16.79 5.53
C GLU A 91 7.97 16.08 6.66
N THR A 92 6.71 16.46 6.86
CA THR A 92 5.79 15.84 7.80
C THR A 92 4.44 15.68 7.13
N MET A 93 3.75 14.58 7.42
CA MET A 93 2.48 14.25 6.79
C MET A 93 1.41 14.03 7.85
N GLY A 94 0.32 14.78 7.80
CA GLY A 94 -0.90 14.46 8.52
C GLY A 94 -1.53 13.16 7.99
N LEU A 95 -2.55 12.66 8.66
CA LEU A 95 -3.28 11.49 8.18
C LEU A 95 -4.48 11.91 7.32
N ILE A 96 -4.77 11.11 6.31
CA ILE A 96 -6.00 11.20 5.53
C ILE A 96 -6.90 10.06 5.99
N TYR A 97 -8.11 10.42 6.44
CA TYR A 97 -9.13 9.48 6.88
C TYR A 97 -10.10 9.23 5.72
N ASP A 98 -9.61 8.50 4.72
CA ASP A 98 -10.29 8.19 3.46
C ASP A 98 -11.30 7.02 3.60
N PHE A 99 -12.01 7.00 4.71
CA PHE A 99 -13.06 6.02 5.03
C PHE A 99 -14.21 6.72 5.75
N TYR A 100 -15.40 6.08 5.78
CA TYR A 100 -16.62 6.69 6.32
C TYR A 100 -17.43 5.68 7.13
N GLY A 101 -18.16 6.19 8.12
CA GLY A 101 -19.07 5.37 8.94
C GLY A 101 -18.37 4.56 10.03
N PHE A 102 -17.13 4.89 10.36
CA PHE A 102 -16.41 4.29 11.49
C PHE A 102 -16.65 5.08 12.79
N PRO A 103 -16.43 4.47 13.96
CA PRO A 103 -16.44 5.17 15.24
C PRO A 103 -15.49 6.36 15.29
N ALA A 104 -15.82 7.38 16.09
CA ALA A 104 -15.10 8.66 16.12
C ALA A 104 -13.58 8.51 16.38
N HIS A 105 -13.18 7.61 17.25
CA HIS A 105 -11.77 7.42 17.60
C HIS A 105 -10.85 7.06 16.40
N TYR A 106 -11.40 6.45 15.31
CA TYR A 106 -10.61 6.21 14.10
C TYR A 106 -10.21 7.49 13.39
N TYR A 107 -10.97 8.58 13.54
CA TYR A 107 -10.70 9.88 12.93
C TYR A 107 -9.80 10.77 13.81
N GLU A 108 -9.46 10.29 15.01
CA GLU A 108 -8.56 10.93 15.97
C GLU A 108 -7.18 10.26 16.01
N MET A 109 -7.01 9.17 15.28
CA MET A 109 -5.75 8.44 15.20
C MET A 109 -4.63 9.34 14.71
N GLN A 110 -3.42 9.15 15.25
CA GLN A 110 -2.21 9.84 14.84
C GLN A 110 -1.11 8.82 14.58
N TYR A 111 -0.32 9.07 13.55
CA TYR A 111 0.85 8.27 13.24
C TYR A 111 2.06 9.19 13.05
N PRO A 112 2.97 9.27 14.03
CA PRO A 112 4.19 10.07 13.92
C PRO A 112 5.02 9.59 12.73
N ASN A 113 5.34 10.51 11.84
CA ASN A 113 6.12 10.20 10.65
C ASN A 113 6.98 11.37 10.22
N THR A 114 8.06 11.07 9.52
CA THR A 114 8.95 12.06 8.92
C THR A 114 9.08 11.71 7.44
N GLY A 115 8.91 12.69 6.57
CA GLY A 115 9.17 12.56 5.14
C GLY A 115 10.64 12.77 4.80
N SER A 116 10.98 12.73 3.52
CA SER A 116 12.30 13.04 2.99
C SER A 116 12.18 13.75 1.64
N PRO A 117 12.21 15.09 1.62
CA PRO A 117 12.25 15.85 0.37
C PRO A 117 13.43 15.49 -0.54
N GLU A 118 14.57 15.13 0.06
CA GLU A 118 15.76 14.66 -0.67
C GLU A 118 15.47 13.35 -1.40
N LEU A 119 14.91 12.35 -0.71
CA LEU A 119 14.54 11.08 -1.33
C LEU A 119 13.42 11.27 -2.36
N ALA A 120 12.48 12.17 -2.11
CA ALA A 120 11.41 12.49 -3.06
C ALA A 120 12.00 13.10 -4.35
N THR A 121 12.93 14.04 -4.24
CA THR A 121 13.65 14.61 -5.39
C THR A 121 14.39 13.54 -6.19
N LYS A 122 15.04 12.60 -5.49
CA LYS A 122 15.71 11.48 -6.13
C LYS A 122 14.74 10.56 -6.86
N LEU A 123 13.59 10.26 -6.26
CA LEU A 123 12.53 9.46 -6.89
C LEU A 123 12.01 10.12 -8.16
N LEU A 124 11.72 11.43 -8.11
CA LEU A 124 11.30 12.21 -9.28
C LEU A 124 12.32 12.10 -10.42
N LYS A 125 13.61 12.23 -10.09
CA LYS A 125 14.67 12.06 -11.08
C LYS A 125 14.71 10.66 -11.67
N LEU A 126 14.64 9.61 -10.86
CA LEU A 126 14.64 8.21 -11.32
C LEU A 126 13.47 7.91 -12.24
N PHE A 127 12.29 8.44 -11.95
CA PHE A 127 11.11 8.29 -12.80
C PHE A 127 11.30 9.02 -14.15
N ASN A 128 11.75 10.27 -14.13
CA ASN A 128 11.99 11.04 -15.32
C ASN A 128 13.07 10.41 -16.22
N ASP A 129 14.17 9.92 -15.63
CA ASP A 129 15.24 9.20 -16.34
C ASP A 129 14.72 7.91 -17.01
N ALA A 130 13.70 7.27 -16.41
CA ALA A 130 13.02 6.10 -16.97
C ALA A 130 11.91 6.46 -18.00
N GLY A 131 11.70 7.73 -18.31
CA GLY A 131 10.65 8.20 -19.20
C GLY A 131 9.23 8.04 -18.58
N ILE A 132 9.15 8.11 -17.25
CA ILE A 132 7.89 8.13 -16.50
C ILE A 132 7.63 9.57 -16.08
N LYS A 133 6.48 10.12 -16.46
CA LYS A 133 6.05 11.43 -15.98
C LYS A 133 5.81 11.36 -14.47
N ALA A 134 6.49 12.22 -13.73
CA ALA A 134 6.35 12.27 -12.28
C ALA A 134 6.35 13.70 -11.76
N GLU A 135 5.55 13.97 -10.75
CA GLU A 135 5.48 15.28 -10.10
C GLU A 135 5.50 15.18 -8.58
N GLY A 136 6.01 16.22 -7.95
CA GLY A 136 6.05 16.34 -6.50
C GLY A 136 4.76 16.95 -5.97
N VAL A 137 4.16 16.32 -4.96
CA VAL A 137 2.96 16.82 -4.29
C VAL A 137 3.15 16.84 -2.78
N ARG A 138 2.34 17.63 -2.08
CA ARG A 138 2.28 17.61 -0.61
C ARG A 138 0.92 17.09 -0.19
N ARG A 139 0.90 15.90 0.41
CA ARG A 139 -0.34 15.30 0.91
C ARG A 139 -0.11 14.54 2.23
N GLY A 140 -1.20 14.19 2.91
CA GLY A 140 -1.18 13.29 4.06
C GLY A 140 -0.97 11.82 3.68
N LEU A 141 -0.71 10.98 4.67
CA LEU A 141 -0.72 9.53 4.53
C LEU A 141 -2.17 9.02 4.54
N ASP A 142 -2.57 8.24 3.55
CA ASP A 142 -3.87 7.57 3.56
C ASP A 142 -3.85 6.29 4.43
N HIS A 143 -5.05 5.78 4.79
CA HIS A 143 -5.16 4.63 5.70
C HIS A 143 -4.49 3.38 5.15
N GLY A 144 -4.34 3.24 3.89
CA GLY A 144 -3.64 2.11 3.32
C GLY A 144 -2.13 2.11 3.56
N VAL A 145 -1.58 3.21 4.04
CA VAL A 145 -0.23 3.26 4.62
C VAL A 145 -0.34 3.20 6.13
N TRP A 146 -0.96 4.20 6.76
CA TRP A 146 -0.84 4.35 8.20
C TRP A 146 -1.54 3.24 9.00
N ALA A 147 -2.67 2.66 8.55
CA ALA A 147 -3.33 1.58 9.28
C ALA A 147 -2.45 0.31 9.37
N GLY A 148 -1.88 -0.12 8.24
CA GLY A 148 -0.93 -1.23 8.24
C GLY A 148 0.38 -0.91 8.98
N PHE A 149 0.83 0.34 8.92
CA PHE A 149 2.05 0.79 9.61
C PHE A 149 1.85 0.89 11.12
N MET A 150 0.67 1.24 11.61
CA MET A 150 0.33 1.17 13.05
C MET A 150 0.51 -0.24 13.60
N CYS A 151 0.25 -1.27 12.80
CA CYS A 151 0.48 -2.66 13.20
C CYS A 151 1.96 -3.06 13.07
N ALA A 152 2.59 -2.74 11.95
CA ALA A 152 3.96 -3.16 11.64
C ALA A 152 5.02 -2.33 12.40
N PHE A 153 4.79 -1.04 12.48
CA PHE A 153 5.69 -0.06 13.08
C PHE A 153 4.96 0.75 14.15
N ASN A 154 4.50 0.04 15.18
CA ASN A 154 3.81 0.66 16.29
C ASN A 154 4.65 1.77 16.90
N PRO A 155 4.15 3.01 17.04
CA PRO A 155 4.92 4.16 17.50
C PRO A 155 5.58 4.00 18.87
N ILE A 156 5.03 3.12 19.73
CA ILE A 156 5.51 2.90 21.10
C ILE A 156 6.47 1.71 21.14
N THR A 157 6.09 0.57 20.53
CA THR A 157 6.80 -0.70 20.75
C THR A 157 7.80 -1.03 19.65
N ASN A 158 7.61 -0.53 18.45
CA ASN A 158 8.49 -0.76 17.29
C ASN A 158 8.43 0.39 16.28
N PRO A 159 8.80 1.63 16.64
CA PRO A 159 8.71 2.77 15.74
C PRO A 159 9.54 2.57 14.48
N LEU A 160 9.07 3.08 13.34
CA LEU A 160 9.79 3.00 12.08
C LEU A 160 11.17 3.70 12.16
N GLY A 161 11.24 4.87 12.78
CA GLY A 161 12.49 5.58 13.11
C GLY A 161 13.29 6.09 11.91
N VAL A 162 12.78 5.97 10.69
CA VAL A 162 13.44 6.45 9.46
C VAL A 162 12.43 7.17 8.56
N PRO A 163 12.91 8.06 7.65
CA PRO A 163 12.03 8.78 6.76
C PRO A 163 11.22 7.87 5.83
N LEU A 164 10.03 8.33 5.51
CA LEU A 164 9.03 7.65 4.69
C LEU A 164 8.61 8.55 3.52
N VAL A 165 8.69 8.04 2.29
CA VAL A 165 8.13 8.72 1.12
C VAL A 165 7.05 7.84 0.49
N GLN A 166 5.86 8.38 0.33
CA GLN A 166 4.76 7.71 -0.36
C GLN A 166 4.76 8.10 -1.84
N VAL A 167 4.53 7.11 -2.70
CA VAL A 167 4.46 7.25 -4.16
C VAL A 167 3.12 6.70 -4.64
N SER A 168 2.44 7.44 -5.51
CA SER A 168 1.21 7.00 -6.15
C SER A 168 1.47 5.89 -7.19
N LEU A 169 0.39 5.31 -7.67
CA LEU A 169 0.40 4.56 -8.91
C LEU A 169 -0.12 5.43 -10.06
N PHE A 170 -0.03 4.91 -11.28
CA PHE A 170 -0.79 5.42 -12.40
C PHE A 170 -2.28 5.21 -12.19
N ASP A 171 -3.11 6.00 -12.83
CA ASP A 171 -4.58 5.82 -12.88
C ASP A 171 -5.02 4.75 -13.89
N THR A 172 -4.08 4.10 -14.56
CA THR A 172 -4.29 3.03 -15.53
C THR A 172 -4.21 1.66 -14.88
N GLU A 173 -4.83 0.66 -15.52
CA GLU A 173 -4.72 -0.75 -15.12
C GLU A 173 -3.62 -1.50 -15.92
N ASP A 174 -2.72 -0.76 -16.59
CA ASP A 174 -1.65 -1.33 -17.39
C ASP A 174 -0.54 -1.92 -16.49
N PRO A 175 -0.36 -3.24 -16.44
CA PRO A 175 0.64 -3.89 -15.60
C PRO A 175 2.07 -3.59 -16.06
N ASP A 176 2.30 -3.31 -17.35
CA ASP A 176 3.63 -3.03 -17.88
C ASP A 176 4.11 -1.65 -17.45
N GLN A 177 3.22 -0.66 -17.37
CA GLN A 177 3.54 0.65 -16.79
C GLN A 177 3.95 0.51 -15.32
N HIS A 178 3.18 -0.24 -14.52
CA HIS A 178 3.49 -0.47 -13.11
C HIS A 178 4.77 -1.29 -12.91
N TYR A 179 5.05 -2.25 -13.79
CA TYR A 179 6.31 -2.98 -13.78
C TYR A 179 7.50 -2.06 -14.05
N LYS A 180 7.39 -1.17 -15.04
CA LYS A 180 8.40 -0.16 -15.37
C LYS A 180 8.66 0.79 -14.20
N LEU A 181 7.60 1.21 -13.48
CA LEU A 181 7.73 2.01 -12.26
C LEU A 181 8.57 1.27 -11.20
N GLY A 182 8.29 0.00 -10.96
CA GLY A 182 9.07 -0.82 -10.04
C GLY A 182 10.53 -0.98 -10.45
N GLN A 183 10.81 -1.11 -11.75
CA GLN A 183 12.17 -1.16 -12.29
C GLN A 183 12.93 0.15 -12.04
N ALA A 184 12.30 1.30 -12.28
CA ALA A 184 12.91 2.62 -12.12
C ALA A 184 13.45 2.86 -10.70
N ILE A 185 12.77 2.38 -9.68
CA ILE A 185 13.17 2.57 -8.27
C ILE A 185 13.98 1.40 -7.70
N SER A 186 14.23 0.36 -8.47
CA SER A 186 14.85 -0.87 -7.98
C SER A 186 16.27 -0.68 -7.43
N SER A 187 17.03 0.28 -7.96
CA SER A 187 18.39 0.63 -7.52
C SER A 187 18.44 1.20 -6.10
N LEU A 188 17.38 1.83 -5.62
CA LEU A 188 17.30 2.35 -4.25
C LEU A 188 17.55 1.28 -3.19
N ARG A 189 17.24 0.03 -3.50
CA ARG A 189 17.47 -1.12 -2.62
C ARG A 189 18.97 -1.34 -2.34
N ASP A 190 19.82 -1.05 -3.30
CA ASP A 190 21.29 -1.16 -3.16
C ASP A 190 21.85 -0.03 -2.29
N GLU A 191 21.08 1.05 -2.12
CA GLU A 191 21.42 2.18 -1.27
C GLU A 191 20.91 2.05 0.17
N GLY A 192 20.17 0.96 0.46
CA GLY A 192 19.59 0.70 1.77
C GLY A 192 18.22 1.35 1.98
N VAL A 193 17.52 1.71 0.90
CA VAL A 193 16.11 2.14 0.96
C VAL A 193 15.21 0.91 0.89
N GLN A 194 14.26 0.81 1.81
CA GLN A 194 13.28 -0.26 1.85
C GLN A 194 12.08 0.09 0.96
N ILE A 195 11.77 -0.76 -0.01
CA ILE A 195 10.55 -0.63 -0.80
C ILE A 195 9.47 -1.50 -0.16
N ILE A 196 8.33 -0.90 0.12
CA ILE A 196 7.11 -1.54 0.61
C ILE A 196 6.00 -1.27 -0.39
N CYS A 197 5.42 -2.31 -0.95
CA CYS A 197 4.20 -2.24 -1.72
C CYS A 197 3.02 -2.46 -0.78
N SER A 198 2.06 -1.55 -0.74
CA SER A 198 0.88 -1.66 0.11
C SER A 198 -0.39 -1.69 -0.72
N GLY A 199 -1.21 -2.71 -0.53
CA GLY A 199 -2.45 -2.89 -1.29
C GLY A 199 -3.23 -4.12 -0.82
N MET A 200 -4.28 -4.45 -1.55
CA MET A 200 -5.08 -5.66 -1.36
C MET A 200 -5.02 -6.49 -2.62
N ALA A 201 -4.89 -7.81 -2.49
CA ALA A 201 -4.87 -8.71 -3.64
C ALA A 201 -6.20 -8.69 -4.42
N VAL A 202 -7.31 -8.48 -3.73
CA VAL A 202 -8.65 -8.26 -4.32
C VAL A 202 -9.30 -7.11 -3.58
N HIS A 203 -9.79 -6.12 -4.33
CA HIS A 203 -10.42 -4.93 -3.76
C HIS A 203 -11.78 -4.64 -4.46
N ASN A 204 -12.77 -5.47 -4.17
CA ASN A 204 -14.14 -5.28 -4.64
C ASN A 204 -15.06 -4.97 -3.46
N LEU A 205 -15.12 -3.70 -3.08
CA LEU A 205 -15.94 -3.25 -1.95
C LEU A 205 -17.44 -3.41 -2.20
N GLN A 206 -17.88 -3.41 -3.46
CA GLN A 206 -19.30 -3.60 -3.77
C GLN A 206 -19.75 -5.02 -3.43
N ASP A 207 -19.01 -6.03 -3.86
CA ASP A 207 -19.31 -7.42 -3.55
C ASP A 207 -19.09 -7.72 -2.07
N TYR A 208 -18.03 -7.16 -1.46
CA TYR A 208 -17.82 -7.27 -0.02
C TYR A 208 -19.01 -6.76 0.78
N ARG A 209 -19.56 -5.57 0.44
CA ARG A 209 -20.75 -5.03 1.11
C ARG A 209 -22.01 -5.86 0.86
N ARG A 210 -22.17 -6.42 -0.35
CA ARG A 210 -23.27 -7.33 -0.65
C ARG A 210 -23.18 -8.61 0.18
N ALA A 211 -21.99 -9.18 0.29
CA ALA A 211 -21.73 -10.36 1.10
C ALA A 211 -21.97 -10.10 2.58
N MET A 212 -21.45 -8.98 3.13
CA MET A 212 -21.65 -8.59 4.52
C MET A 212 -23.13 -8.35 4.87
N ARG A 213 -23.92 -7.77 3.95
CA ARG A 213 -25.36 -7.60 4.17
C ARG A 213 -26.15 -8.91 4.19
N ARG A 214 -25.63 -9.97 3.58
CA ARG A 214 -26.26 -11.31 3.56
C ARG A 214 -25.75 -12.21 4.69
N ALA A 215 -24.62 -11.87 5.30
CA ALA A 215 -24.06 -12.61 6.40
C ALA A 215 -24.89 -12.38 7.66
N THR A 216 -25.32 -13.48 8.31
CA THR A 216 -26.13 -13.41 9.55
C THR A 216 -25.28 -13.41 10.79
N GLN A 217 -24.39 -14.40 10.98
CA GLN A 217 -23.54 -14.55 12.16
C GLN A 217 -22.12 -15.03 11.86
N GLN A 218 -21.84 -15.44 10.63
CA GLN A 218 -20.52 -15.92 10.19
C GLN A 218 -19.93 -14.98 9.14
N ALA A 219 -18.60 -14.96 9.07
CA ALA A 219 -17.93 -14.26 7.98
C ALA A 219 -18.41 -14.80 6.63
N PRO A 220 -18.71 -13.91 5.65
CA PRO A 220 -19.21 -14.36 4.36
C PRO A 220 -18.14 -15.19 3.63
N GLU A 221 -18.60 -16.19 2.89
CA GLU A 221 -17.74 -16.99 2.01
C GLU A 221 -17.05 -16.08 0.95
N PRO A 222 -15.78 -16.33 0.67
CA PRO A 222 -15.09 -15.59 -0.38
C PRO A 222 -15.77 -15.78 -1.74
N MET A 223 -15.82 -14.71 -2.53
CA MET A 223 -16.34 -14.79 -3.89
C MET A 223 -15.50 -15.74 -4.76
N PRO A 224 -16.08 -16.56 -5.66
CA PRO A 224 -15.37 -17.54 -6.46
C PRO A 224 -14.17 -16.96 -7.23
N TYR A 225 -14.31 -15.76 -7.81
CA TYR A 225 -13.21 -15.11 -8.51
C TYR A 225 -12.05 -14.72 -7.57
N ALA A 226 -12.33 -14.37 -6.31
CA ALA A 226 -11.32 -14.05 -5.32
C ALA A 226 -10.52 -15.30 -4.92
N VAL A 227 -11.19 -16.45 -4.77
CA VAL A 227 -10.54 -17.74 -4.52
C VAL A 227 -9.64 -18.12 -5.69
N THR A 228 -10.15 -18.06 -6.92
CA THR A 228 -9.39 -18.37 -8.14
C THR A 228 -8.14 -17.50 -8.28
N PHE A 229 -8.29 -16.19 -8.00
CA PHE A 229 -7.17 -15.26 -8.06
C PHE A 229 -6.12 -15.53 -6.96
N ASP A 230 -6.54 -15.80 -5.73
CA ASP A 230 -5.64 -16.15 -4.62
C ASP A 230 -4.85 -17.43 -4.94
N GLU A 231 -5.50 -18.46 -5.48
CA GLU A 231 -4.83 -19.68 -5.92
C GLU A 231 -3.80 -19.41 -7.03
N ALA A 232 -4.15 -18.57 -8.00
CA ALA A 232 -3.24 -18.19 -9.08
C ALA A 232 -2.01 -17.46 -8.55
N LEU A 233 -2.16 -16.56 -7.58
CA LEU A 233 -1.05 -15.87 -6.93
C LEU A 233 -0.16 -16.80 -6.09
N ARG A 234 -0.73 -17.78 -5.41
CA ARG A 234 0.02 -18.72 -4.56
C ARG A 234 0.98 -19.61 -5.36
N LYS A 235 0.60 -20.00 -6.58
CA LYS A 235 1.41 -20.92 -7.42
C LYS A 235 2.82 -20.39 -7.73
N PRO A 236 3.02 -19.17 -8.27
CA PRO A 236 4.36 -18.64 -8.55
C PRO A 236 5.15 -18.32 -7.28
N LEU A 237 4.48 -17.89 -6.19
CA LEU A 237 5.14 -17.58 -4.92
C LEU A 237 5.74 -18.85 -4.27
N ARG A 238 5.05 -19.99 -4.36
CA ARG A 238 5.57 -21.27 -3.87
C ARG A 238 6.77 -21.75 -4.68
N ARG A 239 6.76 -21.59 -6.02
CA ARG A 239 7.88 -21.98 -6.89
C ARG A 239 9.15 -21.17 -6.61
N ARG A 240 9.06 -19.89 -6.26
CA ARG A 240 10.22 -19.07 -5.87
C ARG A 240 10.81 -19.48 -4.53
N ARG A 241 9.99 -19.85 -3.54
CA ARG A 241 10.48 -20.35 -2.24
C ARG A 241 11.27 -21.67 -2.37
N SER A 242 10.85 -22.57 -3.25
CA SER A 242 11.58 -23.82 -3.50
C SER A 242 12.92 -23.63 -4.22
N ARG A 243 13.05 -22.60 -5.06
CA ARG A 243 14.31 -22.25 -5.75
C ARG A 243 15.30 -21.46 -4.88
N GLY A 244 14.84 -20.70 -3.89
CA GLY A 244 15.67 -19.92 -2.98
C GLY A 244 16.28 -20.70 -1.80
N ARG A 245 16.03 -22.01 -1.68
CA ARG A 245 16.66 -22.89 -0.67
C ARG A 245 17.85 -23.70 -1.22
N ARG A 246 18.35 -23.38 -2.40
CA ARG A 246 19.57 -23.94 -2.96
C ARG A 246 20.60 -22.81 -3.17
N LEU A 247 21.10 -22.27 -2.08
CA LEU A 247 22.40 -21.57 -1.97
C LEU A 247 22.93 -21.86 -0.58
#